data_2e0181e92307a5c1b1842aaed329c807
#
_entry.id   2e0181e92307a5c1b1842aaed329c807
#
_cell.length_a   1.000
_cell.length_b   1.000
_cell.length_c   1.000
_cell.angle_alpha   90.00
_cell.angle_beta   90.00
_cell.angle_gamma   90.00
#
_symmetry.space_group_name_H-M   'P 1'
#
loop_
_entity.id
_entity.type
_entity.pdbx_description
1 polymer ?
#
loop_
_entity_poly.entity_id
_entity_poly.type
_entity_poly.pdbx_seq_one_letter_code
_entity_poly.pdbx_strand_id
1 'polypeptide(L)'
;MNMESKVILQGIRIKRMTHRIIIGIGSNFQPTENVRRAGALLTRLFHDCEWSPFVTTEPVGLHSDPFLNGLLRASTTLDEAEVNRLLKDAESRLGRTPTDKRNGKVVIDLDLMAFDGQRRHERNWLFPFQAQLLKALNDKPNNIIDII
;
A
#
# COMPACT_ATOMS: atom_id res chain seq x y z
N MET A 1 -21.62 -3.77 -8.21
CA MET A 1 -20.98 -4.88 -8.94
C MET A 1 -20.68 -6.01 -7.98
N ASN A 2 -21.05 -7.22 -8.33
CA ASN A 2 -20.77 -8.38 -7.49
C ASN A 2 -19.30 -8.79 -7.68
N MET A 3 -18.52 -8.69 -6.62
CA MET A 3 -17.08 -8.91 -6.68
C MET A 3 -16.67 -10.16 -5.91
N GLU A 4 -17.43 -11.21 -6.11
CA GLU A 4 -17.11 -12.51 -5.51
C GLU A 4 -16.29 -13.34 -6.49
N SER A 5 -15.25 -13.99 -5.98
CA SER A 5 -14.53 -15.01 -6.74
C SER A 5 -14.86 -16.38 -6.22
N LYS A 6 -14.80 -17.38 -7.10
CA LYS A 6 -15.06 -18.77 -6.77
C LYS A 6 -13.78 -19.57 -6.96
N VAL A 7 -13.44 -20.37 -5.96
CA VAL A 7 -12.30 -21.27 -5.99
C VAL A 7 -12.85 -22.71 -5.89
N ILE A 8 -12.31 -23.60 -6.72
CA ILE A 8 -12.64 -25.04 -6.65
C ILE A 8 -11.47 -25.73 -5.98
N LEU A 9 -11.76 -26.38 -4.83
CA LEU A 9 -10.79 -27.14 -4.09
C LEU A 9 -11.40 -28.51 -3.76
N GLN A 10 -10.76 -29.61 -4.21
CA GLN A 10 -11.26 -30.98 -3.98
C GLN A 10 -12.72 -31.17 -4.40
N GLY A 11 -13.14 -30.56 -5.51
CA GLY A 11 -14.50 -30.64 -6.00
C GLY A 11 -15.52 -29.78 -5.27
N ILE A 12 -15.11 -29.02 -4.27
CA ILE A 12 -15.95 -28.10 -3.51
C ILE A 12 -15.71 -26.68 -4.00
N ARG A 13 -16.80 -25.96 -4.31
CA ARG A 13 -16.72 -24.54 -4.64
C ARG A 13 -16.70 -23.72 -3.37
N ILE A 14 -15.62 -22.95 -3.20
CA ILE A 14 -15.48 -22.01 -2.11
C ILE A 14 -15.70 -20.60 -2.68
N LYS A 15 -16.66 -19.88 -2.09
CA LYS A 15 -16.98 -18.51 -2.45
C LYS A 15 -16.16 -17.58 -1.58
N ARG A 16 -15.35 -16.71 -2.22
CA ARG A 16 -14.56 -15.70 -1.51
C ARG A 16 -15.24 -14.34 -1.62
N MET A 17 -15.29 -13.64 -0.50
CA MET A 17 -15.79 -12.27 -0.44
C MET A 17 -14.75 -11.31 -0.93
N THR A 18 -15.19 -10.20 -1.52
CA THR A 18 -14.33 -9.09 -1.88
C THR A 18 -14.17 -8.17 -0.69
N HIS A 19 -12.93 -7.79 -0.41
CA HIS A 19 -12.57 -6.86 0.65
C HIS A 19 -12.04 -5.56 0.05
N ARG A 20 -12.27 -4.46 0.74
CA ARG A 20 -11.68 -3.16 0.41
C ARG A 20 -10.51 -2.89 1.33
N ILE A 21 -9.38 -2.48 0.74
CA ILE A 21 -8.15 -2.24 1.49
C ILE A 21 -7.59 -0.86 1.16
N ILE A 22 -6.84 -0.31 2.12
CA ILE A 22 -6.00 0.86 1.91
C ILE A 22 -4.57 0.47 2.28
N ILE A 23 -3.65 0.75 1.37
CA ILE A 23 -2.23 0.47 1.53
C ILE A 23 -1.48 1.79 1.57
N GLY A 24 -0.64 1.99 2.59
CA GLY A 24 0.31 3.08 2.66
C GLY A 24 1.59 2.71 1.94
N ILE A 25 2.12 3.63 1.16
CA ILE A 25 3.33 3.42 0.37
C ILE A 25 4.30 4.53 0.70
N GLY A 26 5.53 4.18 1.04
CA GLY A 26 6.56 5.15 1.35
C GLY A 26 7.93 4.71 0.89
N SER A 27 8.78 5.66 0.52
CA SER A 27 10.17 5.41 0.15
C SER A 27 11.00 6.66 0.40
N ASN A 28 12.24 6.48 0.90
CA ASN A 28 13.21 7.55 1.02
C ASN A 28 14.51 7.28 0.27
N PHE A 29 14.53 6.24 -0.56
CA PHE A 29 15.68 5.90 -1.39
C PHE A 29 15.21 5.77 -2.83
N GLN A 30 15.79 6.61 -3.72
CA GLN A 30 15.34 6.69 -5.11
C GLN A 30 13.81 6.62 -5.18
N PRO A 31 13.12 7.52 -4.44
CA PRO A 31 11.71 7.31 -4.12
C PRO A 31 10.80 7.31 -5.33
N THR A 32 11.05 8.16 -6.32
CA THR A 32 10.23 8.21 -7.53
C THR A 32 10.27 6.87 -8.26
N GLU A 33 11.46 6.30 -8.45
CA GLU A 33 11.63 5.02 -9.13
C GLU A 33 11.05 3.87 -8.33
N ASN A 34 11.33 3.82 -7.04
CA ASN A 34 10.86 2.72 -6.19
C ASN A 34 9.35 2.75 -5.99
N VAL A 35 8.74 3.93 -5.88
CA VAL A 35 7.29 4.05 -5.81
C VAL A 35 6.64 3.64 -7.13
N ARG A 36 7.22 3.99 -8.27
CA ARG A 36 6.72 3.51 -9.58
C ARG A 36 6.78 1.99 -9.69
N ARG A 37 7.89 1.39 -9.30
CA ARG A 37 8.04 -0.07 -9.29
C ARG A 37 7.01 -0.73 -8.40
N ALA A 38 6.81 -0.18 -7.20
CA ALA A 38 5.78 -0.66 -6.27
C ALA A 38 4.39 -0.53 -6.87
N GLY A 39 4.07 0.61 -7.48
CA GLY A 39 2.78 0.84 -8.12
C GLY A 39 2.48 -0.15 -9.23
N ALA A 40 3.47 -0.46 -10.07
CA ALA A 40 3.31 -1.45 -11.12
C ALA A 40 3.03 -2.84 -10.54
N LEU A 41 3.73 -3.22 -9.47
CA LEU A 41 3.53 -4.51 -8.81
C LEU A 41 2.15 -4.58 -8.14
N LEU A 42 1.78 -3.56 -7.37
CA LEU A 42 0.50 -3.54 -6.65
C LEU A 42 -0.70 -3.56 -7.59
N THR A 43 -0.60 -2.90 -8.73
CA THR A 43 -1.67 -2.90 -9.75
C THR A 43 -1.90 -4.30 -10.32
N ARG A 44 -0.89 -5.16 -10.36
CA ARG A 44 -1.05 -6.56 -10.77
C ARG A 44 -1.62 -7.42 -9.66
N LEU A 45 -1.34 -7.08 -8.40
CA LEU A 45 -1.73 -7.90 -7.25
C LEU A 45 -3.17 -7.65 -6.79
N PHE A 46 -3.67 -6.43 -7.00
CA PHE A 46 -4.98 -6.01 -6.50
C PHE A 46 -5.85 -5.44 -7.62
N HIS A 47 -7.16 -5.33 -7.33
CA HIS A 47 -8.16 -4.87 -8.30
C HIS A 47 -8.69 -3.49 -7.92
N ASP A 48 -9.27 -2.80 -8.90
CA ASP A 48 -9.95 -1.51 -8.70
C ASP A 48 -9.07 -0.50 -7.96
N CYS A 49 -7.82 -0.38 -8.42
CA CYS A 49 -6.83 0.48 -7.78
C CYS A 49 -7.15 1.95 -7.99
N GLU A 50 -7.21 2.68 -6.87
CA GLU A 50 -7.38 4.13 -6.85
C GLU A 50 -6.24 4.72 -6.01
N TRP A 51 -5.64 5.79 -6.50
CA TRP A 51 -4.44 6.37 -5.92
C TRP A 51 -4.68 7.76 -5.38
N SER A 52 -4.11 8.07 -4.22
CA SER A 52 -3.94 9.45 -3.79
C SER A 52 -2.78 10.10 -4.57
N PRO A 53 -2.67 11.44 -4.54
CA PRO A 53 -1.40 12.05 -4.90
C PRO A 53 -0.31 11.58 -3.94
N PHE A 54 0.97 11.67 -4.37
CA PHE A 54 2.11 11.40 -3.51
C PHE A 54 2.71 12.72 -3.03
N VAL A 55 3.12 12.75 -1.78
CA VAL A 55 3.69 13.95 -1.15
C VAL A 55 5.04 13.64 -0.52
N THR A 56 5.95 14.61 -0.57
CA THR A 56 7.22 14.51 0.12
C THR A 56 7.02 14.92 1.57
N THR A 57 7.52 14.10 2.50
CA THR A 57 7.43 14.36 3.94
C THR A 57 8.80 14.27 4.60
N GLU A 58 9.03 15.10 5.61
CA GLU A 58 10.24 15.00 6.41
C GLU A 58 10.17 13.80 7.35
N PRO A 59 11.29 13.08 7.57
CA PRO A 59 11.31 11.95 8.49
C PRO A 59 11.13 12.41 9.93
N VAL A 60 10.31 11.68 10.69
CA VAL A 60 10.08 11.96 12.11
C VAL A 60 11.02 11.11 12.95
N GLY A 61 11.90 11.79 13.72
CA GLY A 61 12.79 11.11 14.68
C GLY A 61 13.93 10.31 14.06
N LEU A 62 14.18 10.45 12.75
CA LEU A 62 15.24 9.75 12.04
C LEU A 62 16.10 10.75 11.26
N HIS A 63 17.42 10.52 11.28
CA HIS A 63 18.33 11.20 10.37
C HIS A 63 18.33 10.43 9.05
N SER A 64 17.40 10.75 8.19
CA SER A 64 17.26 10.09 6.89
C SER A 64 16.76 11.10 5.86
N ASP A 65 16.80 10.69 4.60
CA ASP A 65 16.28 11.52 3.52
C ASP A 65 14.76 11.63 3.61
N PRO A 66 14.17 12.69 3.03
CA PRO A 66 12.72 12.82 2.98
C PRO A 66 12.04 11.63 2.31
N PHE A 67 10.83 11.33 2.76
CA PHE A 67 10.01 10.27 2.19
C PHE A 67 9.07 10.81 1.11
N LEU A 68 8.80 9.97 0.13
CA LEU A 68 7.66 10.13 -0.77
C LEU A 68 6.57 9.18 -0.29
N ASN A 69 5.40 9.71 0.07
CA ASN A 69 4.29 8.94 0.66
C ASN A 69 3.01 9.11 -0.13
N GLY A 70 2.24 8.03 -0.24
CA GLY A 70 0.92 8.02 -0.84
C GLY A 70 0.06 6.88 -0.32
N LEU A 71 -1.21 6.87 -0.72
CA LEU A 71 -2.18 5.83 -0.38
C LEU A 71 -2.74 5.20 -1.65
N LEU A 72 -2.94 3.89 -1.58
CA LEU A 72 -3.66 3.10 -2.59
C LEU A 72 -4.91 2.52 -1.94
N ARG A 73 -6.08 2.74 -2.56
CA ARG A 73 -7.29 2.00 -2.22
C ARG A 73 -7.53 0.97 -3.30
N ALA A 74 -7.83 -0.26 -2.91
CA ALA A 74 -7.99 -1.35 -3.85
C ALA A 74 -8.97 -2.40 -3.32
N SER A 75 -9.29 -3.36 -4.17
CA SER A 75 -10.12 -4.53 -3.83
C SER A 75 -9.29 -5.80 -3.93
N THR A 76 -9.61 -6.76 -3.09
CA THR A 76 -8.96 -8.07 -3.09
C THR A 76 -9.91 -9.14 -2.58
N THR A 77 -9.69 -10.38 -3.00
CA THR A 77 -10.39 -11.55 -2.44
C THR A 77 -9.55 -12.27 -1.38
N LEU A 78 -8.35 -11.77 -1.11
CA LEU A 78 -7.46 -12.32 -0.09
C LEU A 78 -7.91 -11.87 1.30
N ASP A 79 -7.68 -12.72 2.31
CA ASP A 79 -7.90 -12.32 3.70
C ASP A 79 -6.78 -11.38 4.19
N GLU A 80 -6.94 -10.83 5.37
CA GLU A 80 -6.01 -9.85 5.92
C GLU A 80 -4.59 -10.42 6.06
N ALA A 81 -4.46 -11.65 6.55
CA ALA A 81 -3.17 -12.31 6.73
C ALA A 81 -2.46 -12.53 5.39
N GLU A 82 -3.20 -12.94 4.37
CA GLU A 82 -2.68 -13.12 3.02
C GLU A 82 -2.19 -11.79 2.43
N VAL A 83 -2.96 -10.72 2.62
CA VAL A 83 -2.56 -9.37 2.16
C VAL A 83 -1.24 -8.97 2.82
N ASN A 84 -1.14 -9.12 4.14
CA ASN A 84 0.08 -8.75 4.86
C ASN A 84 1.30 -9.54 4.37
N ARG A 85 1.17 -10.85 4.14
CA ARG A 85 2.27 -11.65 3.58
C ARG A 85 2.67 -11.17 2.20
N LEU A 86 1.68 -10.85 1.37
CA LEU A 86 1.91 -10.38 0.01
C LEU A 86 2.66 -9.06 0.00
N LEU A 87 2.31 -8.14 0.90
CA LEU A 87 3.00 -6.85 1.02
C LEU A 87 4.45 -7.01 1.49
N LYS A 88 4.71 -7.89 2.45
CA LYS A 88 6.08 -8.18 2.91
C LYS A 88 6.92 -8.83 1.82
N ASP A 89 6.34 -9.75 1.06
CA ASP A 89 7.00 -10.37 -0.07
C ASP A 89 7.32 -9.32 -1.16
N ALA A 90 6.39 -8.43 -1.43
CA ALA A 90 6.59 -7.33 -2.37
C ALA A 90 7.74 -6.41 -1.95
N GLU A 91 7.81 -6.04 -0.67
CA GLU A 91 8.93 -5.24 -0.15
C GLU A 91 10.27 -5.91 -0.43
N SER A 92 10.38 -7.20 -0.16
CA SER A 92 11.61 -7.96 -0.40
C SER A 92 11.97 -8.00 -1.89
N ARG A 93 10.99 -8.23 -2.75
CA ARG A 93 11.20 -8.25 -4.21
C ARG A 93 11.66 -6.91 -4.75
N LEU A 94 11.23 -5.82 -4.11
CA LEU A 94 11.60 -4.47 -4.52
C LEU A 94 12.95 -4.03 -3.95
N GLY A 95 13.60 -4.89 -3.18
CA GLY A 95 14.97 -4.68 -2.71
C GLY A 95 15.11 -4.21 -1.28
N ARG A 96 14.04 -4.21 -0.49
CA ARG A 96 14.11 -3.84 0.92
C ARG A 96 14.87 -4.89 1.72
N THR A 97 15.80 -4.43 2.58
CA THR A 97 16.52 -5.29 3.51
C THR A 97 16.42 -4.74 4.93
N PRO A 98 16.47 -5.61 5.98
CA PRO A 98 16.48 -5.14 7.37
C PRO A 98 17.68 -4.23 7.69
N THR A 99 18.83 -4.50 7.08
CA THR A 99 20.05 -3.72 7.28
C THR A 99 19.87 -2.27 6.80
N ASP A 100 19.27 -2.08 5.63
CA ASP A 100 19.02 -0.75 5.07
C ASP A 100 18.15 0.09 6.00
N LYS A 101 17.09 -0.49 6.55
CA LYS A 101 16.18 0.20 7.46
C LYS A 101 16.93 0.70 8.70
N ARG A 102 17.82 -0.11 9.29
CA ARG A 102 18.61 0.28 10.45
C ARG A 102 19.52 1.47 10.14
N ASN A 103 19.93 1.64 8.89
CA ASN A 103 20.76 2.73 8.42
C ASN A 103 19.94 3.92 7.90
N GLY A 104 18.64 3.94 8.14
CA GLY A 104 17.76 5.02 7.71
C GLY A 104 17.36 4.98 6.24
N LYS A 105 17.70 3.90 5.52
CA LYS A 105 17.37 3.70 4.11
C LYS A 105 16.14 2.81 3.99
N VAL A 106 15.04 3.37 3.51
CA VAL A 106 13.81 2.63 3.26
C VAL A 106 13.55 2.63 1.76
N VAL A 107 13.91 1.52 1.12
CA VAL A 107 13.70 1.34 -0.33
C VAL A 107 12.22 1.44 -0.66
N ILE A 108 11.41 0.72 0.10
CA ILE A 108 9.95 0.75 -0.02
C ILE A 108 9.33 0.24 1.29
N ASP A 109 8.27 0.88 1.70
CA ASP A 109 7.46 0.49 2.85
C ASP A 109 6.01 0.36 2.39
N LEU A 110 5.42 -0.80 2.62
CA LEU A 110 4.06 -1.13 2.22
C LEU A 110 3.30 -1.62 3.44
N ASP A 111 2.38 -0.80 3.93
CA ASP A 111 1.59 -1.11 5.11
C ASP A 111 0.11 -1.21 4.80
N LEU A 112 -0.54 -2.24 5.30
CA LEU A 112 -1.99 -2.34 5.24
C LEU A 112 -2.58 -1.36 6.26
N MET A 113 -3.11 -0.25 5.77
CA MET A 113 -3.62 0.84 6.60
C MET A 113 -5.08 0.68 6.99
N ALA A 114 -5.87 -0.05 6.20
CA ALA A 114 -7.26 -0.35 6.51
C ALA A 114 -7.71 -1.62 5.78
N PHE A 115 -8.57 -2.39 6.45
CA PHE A 115 -9.19 -3.59 5.90
C PHE A 115 -10.69 -3.53 6.19
N ASP A 116 -11.50 -3.51 5.12
CA ASP A 116 -12.96 -3.36 5.19
C ASP A 116 -13.39 -2.19 6.09
N GLY A 117 -12.71 -1.04 5.95
CA GLY A 117 -13.01 0.18 6.69
C GLY A 117 -12.46 0.23 8.11
N GLN A 118 -11.83 -0.83 8.59
CA GLN A 118 -11.22 -0.85 9.91
C GLN A 118 -9.73 -0.50 9.81
N ARG A 119 -9.33 0.53 10.54
CA ARG A 119 -7.96 1.01 10.52
C ARG A 119 -7.00 0.02 11.15
N ARG A 120 -5.80 -0.04 10.55
CA ARG A 120 -4.64 -0.77 11.04
C ARG A 120 -3.49 0.22 11.12
N HIS A 121 -2.42 -0.13 11.85
CA HIS A 121 -1.28 0.76 12.04
C HIS A 121 -1.70 2.15 12.55
N GLU A 122 -2.42 2.17 13.67
CA GLU A 122 -3.02 3.38 14.22
C GLU A 122 -2.03 4.54 14.38
N ARG A 123 -0.77 4.24 14.73
CA ARG A 123 0.27 5.26 14.87
C ARG A 123 0.57 5.96 13.54
N ASN A 124 0.52 5.21 12.44
CA ASN A 124 0.79 5.78 11.12
C ASN A 124 -0.31 6.76 10.72
N TRP A 125 -1.54 6.53 11.15
CA TRP A 125 -2.64 7.45 10.88
C TRP A 125 -2.51 8.79 11.60
N LEU A 126 -1.69 8.86 12.65
CA LEU A 126 -1.47 10.10 13.41
C LEU A 126 -0.57 11.10 12.67
N PHE A 127 0.18 10.69 11.65
CA PHE A 127 0.96 11.62 10.86
C PHE A 127 0.03 12.56 10.08
N PRO A 128 0.24 13.89 10.14
CA PRO A 128 -0.69 14.86 9.54
C PRO A 128 -0.95 14.64 8.05
N PHE A 129 0.06 14.20 7.29
CA PHE A 129 -0.09 13.98 5.85
C PHE A 129 -1.09 12.85 5.53
N GLN A 130 -1.31 11.89 6.43
CA GLN A 130 -2.23 10.77 6.18
C GLN A 130 -3.68 11.25 6.00
N ALA A 131 -4.13 12.17 6.84
CA ALA A 131 -5.47 12.73 6.71
C ALA A 131 -5.65 13.47 5.38
N GLN A 132 -4.62 14.21 4.96
CA GLN A 132 -4.64 14.92 3.68
C GLN A 132 -4.68 13.95 2.49
N LEU A 133 -3.88 12.88 2.55
CA LEU A 133 -3.85 11.87 1.49
C LEU A 133 -5.19 11.12 1.40
N LEU A 134 -5.78 10.77 2.55
CA LEU A 134 -7.07 10.09 2.59
C LEU A 134 -8.17 11.00 2.01
N LYS A 135 -8.17 12.28 2.37
CA LYS A 135 -9.13 13.24 1.83
C LYS A 135 -8.99 13.34 0.30
N ALA A 136 -7.77 13.47 -0.20
CA ALA A 136 -7.51 13.54 -1.63
C ALA A 136 -7.95 12.24 -2.34
N LEU A 137 -7.68 11.09 -1.74
CA LEU A 137 -8.09 9.80 -2.26
C LEU A 137 -9.62 9.70 -2.37
N ASN A 138 -10.35 10.22 -1.38
CA ASN A 138 -11.82 10.21 -1.38
C ASN A 138 -12.41 11.23 -2.34
N ASP A 139 -11.83 12.42 -2.42
CA ASP A 139 -12.39 13.54 -3.22
C ASP A 139 -12.06 13.40 -4.72
N LYS A 140 -10.82 13.01 -5.03
CA LYS A 140 -10.33 12.89 -6.42
C LYS A 140 -9.40 11.69 -6.57
N PRO A 141 -9.94 10.46 -6.53
CA PRO A 141 -9.10 9.28 -6.75
C PRO A 141 -8.57 9.25 -8.18
N ASN A 142 -7.31 8.85 -8.33
CA ASN A 142 -6.69 8.61 -9.63
C ASN A 142 -6.66 7.12 -9.94
N ASN A 143 -7.00 6.75 -11.19
CA ASN A 143 -6.94 5.36 -11.64
C ASN A 143 -5.51 4.90 -11.93
N ILE A 144 -4.60 5.83 -12.12
CA ILE A 144 -3.18 5.56 -12.35
C ILE A 144 -2.37 6.29 -11.30
N ILE A 145 -1.22 5.70 -10.95
CA ILE A 145 -0.30 6.34 -10.03
C ILE A 145 0.31 7.57 -10.69
N ASP A 146 0.21 8.70 -10.01
CA ASP A 146 0.78 9.97 -10.45
C ASP A 146 1.77 10.44 -9.40
N ILE A 147 3.02 10.47 -9.79
CA ILE A 147 4.14 10.88 -8.93
C ILE A 147 4.69 12.17 -9.51
N ILE A 148 4.48 13.22 -8.78
CA ILE A 148 4.95 14.55 -9.18
C ILE A 148 6.37 14.74 -8.71
#